data_d20eee865ffb2d6abaf19602c2b76c74
#
_entry.id   d20eee865ffb2d6abaf19602c2b76c74
#
_cell.length_a   1.000
_cell.length_b   1.000
_cell.length_c   1.000
_cell.angle_alpha   90.00
_cell.angle_beta   90.00
_cell.angle_gamma   90.00
#
_symmetry.space_group_name_H-M   'P 1'
#
loop_
_entity.id
_entity.type
_entity.pdbx_description
1 polymer ?
#
loop_
_entity_poly.entity_id
_entity_poly.type
_entity_poly.pdbx_seq_one_letter_code
_entity_poly.pdbx_strand_id
1 'polypeptide(L)'
;MKNTKRPGWSRLDNAAKGFPALANKKDSRVFRFACQLTEPVQKKALQQAAEQALEEFPIFTNIIRHGMFWYYLEESGEMPIVHEEDQNVCSRLYDKNEHHLLIDISYYKCRINFE
;
A
#
# COMPACT_ATOMS: atom_id res chain seq x y z
N MET A 1 6.45 3.28 26.96
CA MET A 1 6.68 1.84 26.72
C MET A 1 5.96 1.46 25.43
N LYS A 2 6.70 1.19 24.37
CA LYS A 2 6.09 0.69 23.13
C LYS A 2 5.61 -0.72 23.37
N ASN A 3 4.32 -0.95 23.31
CA ASN A 3 3.77 -2.30 23.25
C ASN A 3 4.24 -2.94 21.95
N THR A 4 5.20 -3.84 22.05
CA THR A 4 5.59 -4.70 20.94
C THR A 4 4.48 -5.72 20.70
N LYS A 5 3.39 -5.26 20.08
CA LYS A 5 2.40 -6.20 19.55
C LYS A 5 3.06 -7.00 18.45
N ARG A 6 2.98 -8.33 18.53
CA ARG A 6 3.33 -9.20 17.41
C ARG A 6 2.57 -8.77 16.17
N PRO A 7 3.19 -8.79 14.98
CA PRO A 7 2.48 -8.49 13.75
C PRO A 7 1.18 -9.29 13.68
N GLY A 8 0.06 -8.57 13.59
CA GLY A 8 -1.24 -9.19 13.44
C GLY A 8 -1.40 -9.80 12.05
N TRP A 9 -2.11 -10.90 11.96
CA TRP A 9 -2.59 -11.43 10.70
C TRP A 9 -4.10 -11.47 10.71
N SER A 10 -4.71 -11.34 9.55
CA SER A 10 -6.16 -11.42 9.40
C SER A 10 -6.54 -12.18 8.14
N ARG A 11 -7.69 -12.85 8.20
CA ARG A 11 -8.23 -13.56 7.05
C ARG A 11 -8.86 -12.55 6.09
N LEU A 12 -8.68 -12.79 4.82
CA LEU A 12 -9.48 -12.13 3.80
C LEU A 12 -10.90 -12.71 3.84
N ASP A 13 -11.90 -11.84 3.69
CA ASP A 13 -13.28 -12.29 3.48
C ASP A 13 -13.43 -12.93 2.08
N ASN A 14 -14.59 -13.55 1.83
CA ASN A 14 -14.81 -14.25 0.57
C ASN A 14 -14.75 -13.35 -0.67
N ALA A 15 -15.16 -12.10 -0.55
CA ALA A 15 -15.05 -11.13 -1.64
C ALA A 15 -13.60 -10.70 -1.86
N ALA A 16 -12.88 -10.40 -0.77
CA ALA A 16 -11.49 -9.95 -0.84
C ALA A 16 -10.54 -11.03 -1.39
N LYS A 17 -10.80 -12.30 -1.15
CA LYS A 17 -10.02 -13.43 -1.70
C LYS A 17 -9.97 -13.44 -3.23
N GLY A 18 -11.00 -12.93 -3.90
CA GLY A 18 -11.05 -12.82 -5.35
C GLY A 18 -10.09 -11.79 -5.92
N PHE A 19 -9.78 -10.72 -5.18
CA PHE A 19 -8.94 -9.64 -5.69
C PHE A 19 -7.52 -10.07 -6.06
N PRO A 20 -6.75 -10.77 -5.21
CA PRO A 20 -5.42 -11.25 -5.60
C PRO A 20 -5.45 -12.25 -6.75
N ALA A 21 -6.46 -13.13 -6.77
CA ALA A 21 -6.59 -14.16 -7.81
C ALA A 21 -6.95 -13.57 -9.18
N LEU A 22 -7.75 -12.49 -9.20
CA LEU A 22 -8.24 -11.85 -10.41
C LEU A 22 -7.38 -10.68 -10.88
N ALA A 23 -6.50 -10.16 -10.04
CA ALA A 23 -5.62 -9.05 -10.39
C ALA A 23 -4.63 -9.45 -11.49
N ASN A 24 -4.52 -8.60 -12.51
CA ASN A 24 -3.60 -8.79 -13.64
C ASN A 24 -3.18 -7.43 -14.22
N LYS A 25 -2.35 -7.45 -15.27
CA LYS A 25 -1.87 -6.21 -15.90
C LYS A 25 -2.97 -5.33 -16.50
N LYS A 26 -4.08 -5.92 -16.91
CA LYS A 26 -5.23 -5.19 -17.49
C LYS A 26 -6.23 -4.75 -16.44
N ASP A 27 -6.37 -5.52 -15.37
CA ASP A 27 -7.28 -5.28 -14.26
C ASP A 27 -6.53 -5.53 -12.95
N SER A 28 -5.88 -4.51 -12.46
CA SER A 28 -5.04 -4.58 -11.26
C SER A 28 -5.83 -4.57 -9.96
N ARG A 29 -7.10 -4.21 -10.00
CA ARG A 29 -7.94 -4.01 -8.80
C ARG A 29 -7.38 -2.93 -7.87
N VAL A 30 -6.68 -1.97 -8.41
CA VAL A 30 -6.09 -0.83 -7.71
C VAL A 30 -6.84 0.44 -8.10
N PHE A 31 -7.04 1.33 -7.15
CA PHE A 31 -7.59 2.65 -7.39
C PHE A 31 -6.67 3.73 -6.83
N ARG A 32 -6.79 4.92 -7.34
CA ARG A 32 -5.94 6.06 -6.97
C ARG A 32 -6.79 7.17 -6.35
N PHE A 33 -6.31 7.69 -5.22
CA PHE A 33 -6.69 9.00 -4.72
C PHE A 33 -5.59 10.00 -5.06
N ALA A 34 -5.97 11.13 -5.62
CA ALA A 34 -5.04 12.22 -5.91
C ALA A 34 -5.45 13.48 -5.15
N CYS A 35 -4.49 14.15 -4.56
CA CYS A 35 -4.67 15.40 -3.84
C CYS A 35 -3.76 16.48 -4.42
N GLN A 36 -4.34 17.60 -4.84
CA GLN A 36 -3.60 18.74 -5.37
C GLN A 36 -3.34 19.76 -4.27
N LEU A 37 -2.07 20.07 -4.05
CA LEU A 37 -1.65 21.08 -3.11
C LEU A 37 -1.41 22.44 -3.79
N THR A 38 -1.31 23.50 -2.99
CA THR A 38 -1.00 24.85 -3.48
C THR A 38 0.50 25.07 -3.69
N GLU A 39 1.34 24.25 -3.09
CA GLU A 39 2.80 24.34 -3.16
C GLU A 39 3.38 23.00 -3.66
N PRO A 40 4.59 23.02 -4.26
CA PRO A 40 5.25 21.81 -4.69
C PRO A 40 5.49 20.84 -3.52
N VAL A 41 5.30 19.56 -3.77
CA VAL A 41 5.53 18.50 -2.79
C VAL A 41 7.02 18.34 -2.53
N GLN A 42 7.38 18.33 -1.25
CA GLN A 42 8.74 18.03 -0.80
C GLN A 42 8.81 16.57 -0.36
N LYS A 43 9.66 15.80 -1.01
CA LYS A 43 9.80 14.37 -0.76
C LYS A 43 10.02 14.04 0.72
N LYS A 44 10.92 14.76 1.39
CA LYS A 44 11.22 14.56 2.81
C LYS A 44 10.01 14.77 3.71
N ALA A 45 9.30 15.86 3.49
CA ALA A 45 8.11 16.20 4.28
C ALA A 45 6.99 15.15 4.04
N LEU A 46 6.79 14.72 2.80
CA LEU A 46 5.81 13.69 2.47
C LEU A 46 6.19 12.34 3.09
N GLN A 47 7.45 11.95 3.06
CA GLN A 47 7.92 10.73 3.69
C GLN A 47 7.67 10.72 5.20
N GLN A 48 7.98 11.80 5.89
CA GLN A 48 7.72 11.94 7.33
C GLN A 48 6.22 11.90 7.65
N ALA A 49 5.41 12.59 6.87
CA ALA A 49 3.96 12.60 7.05
C ALA A 49 3.36 11.21 6.81
N ALA A 50 3.84 10.48 5.81
CA ALA A 50 3.42 9.11 5.53
C ALA A 50 3.77 8.16 6.68
N GLU A 51 4.97 8.25 7.21
CA GLU A 51 5.40 7.42 8.34
C GLU A 51 4.55 7.68 9.59
N GLN A 52 4.28 8.94 9.91
CA GLN A 52 3.42 9.31 11.04
C GLN A 52 1.98 8.81 10.86
N ALA A 53 1.42 8.97 9.67
CA ALA A 53 0.07 8.52 9.38
C ALA A 53 -0.05 6.99 9.47
N LEU A 54 0.91 6.25 8.96
CA LEU A 54 0.90 4.80 8.95
C LEU A 54 1.19 4.20 10.33
N GLU A 55 1.87 4.91 11.22
CA GLU A 55 1.98 4.51 12.62
C GLU A 55 0.62 4.51 13.33
N GLU A 56 -0.27 5.45 12.97
CA GLU A 56 -1.64 5.50 13.51
C GLU A 56 -2.58 4.49 12.84
N PHE A 57 -2.32 4.16 11.59
CA PHE A 57 -3.14 3.25 10.78
C PHE A 57 -2.31 2.07 10.24
N PRO A 58 -1.84 1.18 11.11
CA PRO A 58 -0.94 0.10 10.69
C PRO A 58 -1.57 -0.90 9.71
N ILE A 59 -2.88 -0.91 9.58
CA ILE A 59 -3.59 -1.73 8.59
C ILE A 59 -3.13 -1.45 7.15
N PHE A 60 -2.70 -0.22 6.85
CA PHE A 60 -2.20 0.13 5.53
C PHE A 60 -0.78 -0.38 5.25
N THR A 61 -0.11 -0.95 6.24
CA THR A 61 1.18 -1.63 6.05
C THR A 61 1.03 -3.14 5.86
N ASN A 62 -0.19 -3.62 5.67
CA ASN A 62 -0.44 -5.02 5.42
C ASN A 62 0.09 -5.46 4.06
N ILE A 63 0.55 -6.69 4.02
CA ILE A 63 0.90 -7.41 2.80
C ILE A 63 -0.03 -8.60 2.63
N ILE A 64 -0.23 -9.02 1.39
CA ILE A 64 -0.95 -10.26 1.12
C ILE A 64 0.04 -11.41 1.09
N ARG A 65 -0.21 -12.43 1.92
CA ARG A 65 0.52 -13.68 1.87
C ARG A 65 -0.35 -14.79 1.32
N HIS A 66 0.26 -15.66 0.57
CA HIS A 66 -0.38 -16.87 0.08
C HIS A 66 -0.07 -18.03 1.02
N GLY A 67 -1.10 -18.50 1.75
CA GLY A 67 -1.02 -19.74 2.52
C GLY A 67 -1.16 -20.97 1.62
N MET A 68 -1.19 -22.17 2.22
CA MET A 68 -1.30 -23.43 1.48
C MET A 68 -2.64 -23.52 0.69
N PHE A 69 -3.72 -22.98 1.25
CA PHE A 69 -5.07 -23.07 0.68
C PHE A 69 -5.79 -21.73 0.51
N TRP A 70 -5.27 -20.63 1.09
CA TRP A 70 -5.94 -19.32 1.06
C TRP A 70 -4.95 -18.17 1.14
N TYR A 71 -5.42 -16.99 0.77
CA TYR A 71 -4.73 -15.72 0.99
C TYR A 71 -5.08 -15.16 2.37
N TYR A 72 -4.12 -14.47 2.98
CA TYR A 72 -4.34 -13.74 4.23
C TYR A 72 -3.52 -12.44 4.26
N LEU A 73 -3.96 -11.51 5.13
CA LEU A 73 -3.26 -10.25 5.35
C LEU A 73 -2.35 -10.38 6.58
N GLU A 74 -1.16 -9.82 6.47
CA GLU A 74 -0.19 -9.76 7.55
C GLU A 74 0.39 -8.35 7.65
N GLU A 75 0.48 -7.82 8.87
CA GLU A 75 1.18 -6.55 9.10
C GLU A 75 2.68 -6.76 8.89
N SER A 76 3.25 -6.04 7.91
CA SER A 76 4.68 -6.16 7.62
C SER A 76 5.56 -5.30 8.51
N GLY A 77 5.00 -4.22 9.07
CA GLY A 77 5.78 -3.20 9.77
C GLY A 77 6.67 -2.37 8.85
N GLU A 78 6.66 -2.65 7.55
CA GLU A 78 7.42 -1.89 6.56
C GLU A 78 6.70 -0.59 6.23
N MET A 79 7.48 0.47 5.97
CA MET A 79 6.96 1.75 5.53
C MET A 79 7.18 1.91 4.02
N PRO A 80 6.17 2.39 3.28
CA PRO A 80 6.36 2.67 1.87
C PRO A 80 7.38 3.81 1.68
N ILE A 81 8.17 3.71 0.64
CA ILE A 81 9.09 4.78 0.24
C ILE A 81 8.36 5.67 -0.75
N VAL A 82 8.19 6.93 -0.38
CA VAL A 82 7.60 7.94 -1.25
C VAL A 82 8.50 8.19 -2.45
N HIS A 83 7.95 8.22 -3.64
CA HIS A 83 8.71 8.40 -4.87
C HIS A 83 8.00 9.34 -5.85
N GLU A 84 8.75 9.88 -6.79
CA GLU A 84 8.17 10.59 -7.93
C GLU A 84 7.34 9.63 -8.79
N GLU A 85 6.24 10.12 -9.36
CA GLU A 85 5.35 9.31 -10.19
C GLU A 85 6.10 8.76 -11.42
N ASP A 86 6.25 7.45 -11.48
CA ASP A 86 6.98 6.73 -12.53
C ASP A 86 6.19 5.58 -13.13
N GLN A 87 5.02 5.28 -12.57
CA GLN A 87 4.15 4.17 -12.97
C GLN A 87 2.88 4.67 -13.63
N ASN A 88 2.28 3.83 -14.43
CA ASN A 88 0.93 4.08 -14.93
C ASN A 88 -0.08 4.12 -13.78
N VAL A 89 -1.12 4.93 -13.96
CA VAL A 89 -2.21 5.03 -12.98
C VAL A 89 -2.80 3.65 -12.69
N CYS A 90 -2.97 3.36 -11.42
CA CYS A 90 -3.54 2.09 -10.95
C CYS A 90 -2.77 0.85 -11.45
N SER A 91 -1.46 0.93 -11.47
CA SER A 91 -0.62 -0.23 -11.69
C SER A 91 -0.80 -1.27 -10.58
N ARG A 92 -0.58 -2.53 -10.93
CA ARG A 92 -0.74 -3.61 -9.97
C ARG A 92 0.28 -3.52 -8.83
N LEU A 93 -0.20 -3.47 -7.60
CA LEU A 93 0.63 -3.43 -6.39
C LEU A 93 1.01 -4.84 -5.90
N TYR A 94 0.18 -5.83 -6.19
CA TYR A 94 0.38 -7.20 -5.76
C TYR A 94 0.96 -8.08 -6.87
N ASP A 95 2.02 -8.80 -6.55
CA ASP A 95 2.56 -9.88 -7.36
C ASP A 95 2.69 -11.14 -6.51
N LYS A 96 2.29 -12.30 -7.09
CA LYS A 96 2.32 -13.60 -6.39
C LYS A 96 3.71 -14.03 -5.96
N ASN A 97 4.73 -13.56 -6.65
CA ASN A 97 6.12 -13.94 -6.44
C ASN A 97 6.91 -12.95 -5.58
N GLU A 98 6.34 -11.81 -5.28
CA GLU A 98 7.00 -10.75 -4.54
C GLU A 98 6.10 -10.25 -3.40
N HIS A 99 6.73 -9.88 -2.29
CA HIS A 99 6.04 -9.32 -1.15
C HIS A 99 6.04 -7.79 -1.25
N HIS A 100 4.94 -7.21 -1.73
CA HIS A 100 4.77 -5.77 -1.83
C HIS A 100 3.73 -5.27 -0.85
N LEU A 101 3.94 -4.05 -0.36
CA LEU A 101 2.90 -3.32 0.32
C LEU A 101 1.72 -3.07 -0.62
N LEU A 102 0.53 -3.05 -0.06
CA LEU A 102 -0.72 -2.81 -0.80
C LEU A 102 -1.05 -1.32 -0.90
N ILE A 103 -0.08 -0.48 -0.65
CA ILE A 103 -0.19 0.97 -0.80
C ILE A 103 1.06 1.50 -1.48
N ASP A 104 0.86 2.43 -2.39
CA ASP A 104 1.93 3.20 -3.02
C ASP A 104 1.66 4.68 -2.87
N ILE A 105 2.68 5.44 -2.50
CA ILE A 105 2.60 6.88 -2.33
C ILE A 105 3.60 7.52 -3.29
N SER A 106 3.07 8.26 -4.25
CA SER A 106 3.88 8.99 -5.22
C SER A 106 3.49 10.47 -5.27
N TYR A 107 4.31 11.27 -5.88
CA TYR A 107 4.04 12.68 -6.09
C TYR A 107 4.50 13.12 -7.47
N TYR A 108 3.87 14.16 -7.96
CA TYR A 108 4.28 14.88 -9.17
C TYR A 108 3.94 16.36 -9.00
N LYS A 109 4.97 17.22 -8.99
CA LYS A 109 4.82 18.67 -8.73
C LYS A 109 4.05 18.93 -7.44
N CYS A 110 2.84 19.46 -7.54
CA CYS A 110 1.97 19.78 -6.41
C CYS A 110 0.95 18.68 -6.08
N ARG A 111 1.01 17.52 -6.74
CA ARG A 111 0.06 16.44 -6.58
C ARG A 111 0.65 15.29 -5.79
N ILE A 112 -0.13 14.79 -4.81
CA ILE A 112 0.15 13.57 -4.08
C ILE A 112 -0.82 12.49 -4.55
N ASN A 113 -0.33 11.31 -4.80
CA ASN A 113 -1.13 10.16 -5.22
C ASN A 113 -1.02 9.03 -4.21
N PHE A 114 -2.17 8.42 -3.90
CA PHE A 114 -2.26 7.18 -3.14
C PHE A 114 -2.90 6.11 -4.03
N GLU A 115 -2.27 4.97 -4.11
CA GLU A 115 -2.80 3.78 -4.78
C GLU A 115 -2.85 2.58 -3.87
#